data_c556ea1f59c1a4be09370bb8ed79763a
#
_entry.id   c556ea1f59c1a4be09370bb8ed79763a
#
_cell.length_a   1.000
_cell.length_b   1.000
_cell.length_c   1.000
_cell.angle_alpha   90.00
_cell.angle_beta   90.00
_cell.angle_gamma   90.00
#
_symmetry.space_group_name_H-M   'P 1'
#
loop_
_entity.id
_entity.type
_entity.pdbx_description
1 polymer ?
#
loop_
_entity_poly.entity_id
_entity_poly.type
_entity_poly.pdbx_seq_one_letter_code
_entity_poly.pdbx_strand_id
1 'polypeptide(L)'
;RVFPQCDHFGMGRCGSCQWQHIAYPAQLLLKQDVLADQLERIGGVEDAPIAPVIASPSIYGYRHHLTFKIAPDGKLGLDGTNGEVYPLDVCAVLHPDLADGLALLDLETLGLSKIGLWHGENGGMLVIHSAEEDAPELEINLPMSVNLVLPDELPLNLAGDTHVIYTVLGRV
;
A
#
# COMPACT_ATOMS: atom_id res chain seq x y z
N ARG A 1 -24.33 -5.52 5.96
CA ARG A 1 -23.45 -4.36 6.24
C ARG A 1 -22.73 -4.57 7.54
N VAL A 2 -21.47 -4.15 7.60
CA VAL A 2 -20.65 -4.12 8.83
C VAL A 2 -20.10 -2.70 9.02
N PHE A 3 -19.69 -2.39 10.25
CA PHE A 3 -19.01 -1.12 10.52
C PHE A 3 -17.54 -1.24 10.07
N PRO A 4 -17.00 -0.30 9.27
CA PRO A 4 -15.60 -0.30 8.89
C PRO A 4 -14.69 -0.19 10.12
N GLN A 5 -13.60 -0.96 10.15
CA GLN A 5 -12.64 -0.90 11.25
C GLN A 5 -11.61 0.22 11.10
N CYS A 6 -11.43 0.74 9.88
CA CYS A 6 -10.49 1.81 9.60
C CYS A 6 -11.16 3.17 9.76
N ASP A 7 -10.65 4.01 10.64
CA ASP A 7 -11.16 5.36 10.89
C ASP A 7 -11.01 6.28 9.67
N HIS A 8 -10.10 5.96 8.75
CA HIS A 8 -9.89 6.70 7.51
C HIS A 8 -10.81 6.25 6.37
N PHE A 9 -11.71 5.28 6.60
CA PHE A 9 -12.67 4.83 5.58
C PHE A 9 -13.88 5.79 5.53
N GLY A 10 -14.25 6.26 4.33
CA GLY A 10 -15.46 7.05 4.13
C GLY A 10 -15.36 8.10 3.02
N MET A 11 -16.45 8.82 2.82
CA MET A 11 -16.50 9.93 1.85
C MET A 11 -15.61 11.08 2.31
N GLY A 12 -14.84 11.65 1.37
CA GLY A 12 -13.88 12.73 1.66
C GLY A 12 -12.66 12.27 2.44
N ARG A 13 -12.47 10.96 2.60
CA ARG A 13 -11.34 10.34 3.30
C ARG A 13 -10.53 9.46 2.35
N CYS A 14 -9.66 8.60 2.90
CA CYS A 14 -8.81 7.70 2.15
C CYS A 14 -9.60 6.85 1.14
N GLY A 15 -9.17 6.86 -0.13
CA GLY A 15 -9.79 6.14 -1.24
C GLY A 15 -9.25 4.74 -1.50
N SER A 16 -8.23 4.29 -0.74
CA SER A 16 -7.54 3.01 -0.99
C SER A 16 -8.37 1.76 -0.68
N CYS A 17 -9.43 1.88 0.13
CA CYS A 17 -10.33 0.79 0.48
C CYS A 17 -11.76 1.17 0.12
N GLN A 18 -12.47 0.29 -0.62
CA GLN A 18 -13.81 0.58 -1.11
C GLN A 18 -14.90 -0.24 -0.41
N TRP A 19 -14.58 -1.42 0.15
CA TRP A 19 -15.57 -2.41 0.58
C TRP A 19 -15.56 -2.72 2.07
N GLN A 20 -14.91 -1.94 2.91
CA GLN A 20 -14.86 -2.23 4.37
C GLN A 20 -16.24 -2.23 5.05
N HIS A 21 -17.25 -1.59 4.45
CA HIS A 21 -18.64 -1.60 4.91
C HIS A 21 -19.42 -2.86 4.54
N ILE A 22 -18.80 -3.80 3.80
CA ILE A 22 -19.38 -5.09 3.37
C ILE A 22 -18.72 -6.21 4.17
N ALA A 23 -19.52 -7.12 4.75
CA ALA A 23 -19.00 -8.29 5.43
C ALA A 23 -18.11 -9.14 4.53
N TYR A 24 -16.96 -9.60 5.02
CA TYR A 24 -15.95 -10.26 4.18
C TYR A 24 -16.47 -11.45 3.37
N PRO A 25 -17.31 -12.38 3.91
CA PRO A 25 -17.88 -13.43 3.08
C PRO A 25 -18.72 -12.90 1.90
N ALA A 26 -19.44 -11.78 2.10
CA ALA A 26 -20.20 -11.15 1.02
C ALA A 26 -19.26 -10.49 -0.02
N GLN A 27 -18.10 -9.96 0.39
CA GLN A 27 -17.10 -9.46 -0.55
C GLN A 27 -16.59 -10.56 -1.49
N LEU A 28 -16.39 -11.80 -0.99
CA LEU A 28 -15.95 -12.92 -1.81
C LEU A 28 -16.98 -13.29 -2.87
N LEU A 29 -18.27 -13.34 -2.50
CA LEU A 29 -19.37 -13.59 -3.43
C LEU A 29 -19.45 -12.49 -4.50
N LEU A 30 -19.47 -11.23 -4.08
CA LEU A 30 -19.51 -10.09 -5.01
C LEU A 30 -18.33 -10.06 -5.99
N LYS A 31 -17.14 -10.46 -5.57
CA LYS A 31 -15.97 -10.57 -6.47
C LYS A 31 -16.18 -11.67 -7.51
N GLN A 32 -16.77 -12.80 -7.12
CA GLN A 32 -17.10 -13.89 -8.03
C GLN A 32 -18.16 -13.45 -9.04
N ASP A 33 -19.23 -12.78 -8.58
CA ASP A 33 -20.31 -12.28 -9.43
C ASP A 33 -19.79 -11.25 -10.44
N VAL A 34 -18.92 -10.31 -10.01
CA VAL A 34 -18.30 -9.33 -10.91
C VAL A 34 -17.46 -10.02 -11.98
N LEU A 35 -16.68 -11.05 -11.64
CA LEU A 35 -15.90 -11.81 -12.61
C LEU A 35 -16.80 -12.52 -13.61
N ALA A 36 -17.89 -13.17 -13.16
CA ALA A 36 -18.88 -13.82 -14.02
C ALA A 36 -19.49 -12.84 -15.02
N ASP A 37 -19.97 -11.71 -14.51
CA ASP A 37 -20.58 -10.64 -15.32
C ASP A 37 -19.61 -10.06 -16.38
N GLN A 38 -18.33 -9.87 -16.01
CA GLN A 38 -17.32 -9.39 -16.97
C GLN A 38 -16.99 -10.42 -18.06
N LEU A 39 -16.90 -11.70 -17.70
CA LEU A 39 -16.64 -12.76 -18.68
C LEU A 39 -17.81 -12.88 -19.66
N GLU A 40 -19.05 -12.83 -19.18
CA GLU A 40 -20.24 -12.91 -20.01
C GLU A 40 -20.43 -11.66 -20.87
N ARG A 41 -20.54 -10.47 -20.27
CA ARG A 41 -20.92 -9.24 -21.00
C ARG A 41 -19.79 -8.64 -21.82
N ILE A 42 -18.54 -8.72 -21.37
CA ILE A 42 -17.39 -8.12 -22.05
C ILE A 42 -16.64 -9.17 -22.84
N GLY A 43 -16.41 -10.34 -22.23
CA GLY A 43 -15.67 -11.44 -22.84
C GLY A 43 -16.49 -12.29 -23.81
N GLY A 44 -17.83 -12.22 -23.79
CA GLY A 44 -18.71 -13.08 -24.59
C GLY A 44 -18.62 -14.56 -24.22
N VAL A 45 -18.15 -14.88 -23.01
CA VAL A 45 -18.00 -16.25 -22.53
C VAL A 45 -19.21 -16.58 -21.65
N GLU A 46 -20.18 -17.27 -22.22
CA GLU A 46 -21.36 -17.76 -21.50
C GLU A 46 -20.98 -18.97 -20.63
N ASP A 47 -21.61 -19.09 -19.46
CA ASP A 47 -21.47 -20.22 -18.53
C ASP A 47 -20.00 -20.55 -18.16
N ALA A 48 -19.14 -19.54 -17.99
CA ALA A 48 -17.75 -19.74 -17.61
C ALA A 48 -17.65 -20.53 -16.28
N PRO A 49 -16.84 -21.62 -16.20
CA PRO A 49 -16.68 -22.41 -14.98
C PRO A 49 -15.82 -21.64 -13.97
N ILE A 50 -16.44 -20.78 -13.16
CA ILE A 50 -15.77 -19.96 -12.16
C ILE A 50 -15.71 -20.71 -10.82
N ALA A 51 -14.50 -21.03 -10.36
CA ALA A 51 -14.29 -21.59 -9.04
C ALA A 51 -14.60 -20.57 -7.92
N PRO A 52 -14.99 -21.02 -6.73
CA PRO A 52 -15.16 -20.13 -5.59
C PRO A 52 -13.90 -19.30 -5.30
N VAL A 53 -14.09 -18.04 -4.94
CA VAL A 53 -12.97 -17.14 -4.58
C VAL A 53 -12.27 -17.67 -3.34
N ILE A 54 -10.95 -17.83 -3.42
CA ILE A 54 -10.13 -18.24 -2.28
C ILE A 54 -10.04 -17.07 -1.29
N ALA A 55 -10.46 -17.33 -0.05
CA ALA A 55 -10.40 -16.34 1.01
C ALA A 55 -8.95 -16.05 1.42
N SER A 56 -8.64 -14.78 1.70
CA SER A 56 -7.38 -14.42 2.34
C SER A 56 -7.35 -14.96 3.79
N PRO A 57 -6.22 -15.48 4.27
CA PRO A 57 -6.06 -15.85 5.66
C PRO A 57 -6.20 -14.66 6.62
N SER A 58 -5.94 -13.45 6.14
CA SER A 58 -6.07 -12.22 6.90
C SER A 58 -6.85 -11.17 6.10
N ILE A 59 -7.82 -10.51 6.73
CA ILE A 59 -8.61 -9.45 6.10
C ILE A 59 -8.05 -8.04 6.37
N TYR A 60 -7.12 -7.92 7.31
CA TYR A 60 -6.33 -6.73 7.63
C TYR A 60 -4.86 -7.13 7.74
N GLY A 61 -3.95 -6.16 7.72
CA GLY A 61 -2.54 -6.42 7.86
C GLY A 61 -1.90 -7.25 6.72
N TYR A 62 -2.55 -7.33 5.56
CA TYR A 62 -2.12 -8.18 4.44
C TYR A 62 -1.27 -7.48 3.39
N ARG A 63 -1.18 -6.15 3.46
CA ARG A 63 -0.51 -5.36 2.43
C ARG A 63 0.98 -5.21 2.74
N HIS A 64 1.81 -5.86 1.95
CA HIS A 64 3.27 -5.86 2.08
C HIS A 64 3.96 -4.71 1.33
N HIS A 65 3.19 -3.85 0.68
CA HIS A 65 3.71 -2.70 -0.05
C HIS A 65 2.69 -1.58 -0.05
N LEU A 66 3.15 -0.36 0.24
CA LEU A 66 2.33 0.85 0.15
C LEU A 66 3.22 2.05 -0.18
N THR A 67 2.77 2.86 -1.15
CA THR A 67 3.42 4.12 -1.50
C THR A 67 2.56 5.28 -1.04
N PHE A 68 3.12 6.12 -0.21
CA PHE A 68 2.52 7.36 0.27
C PHE A 68 2.93 8.53 -0.61
N LYS A 69 2.02 9.46 -0.79
CA LYS A 69 2.27 10.80 -1.33
C LYS A 69 2.45 11.78 -0.19
N ILE A 70 3.02 12.93 -0.49
CA ILE A 70 3.11 14.03 0.48
C ILE A 70 1.85 14.90 0.32
N ALA A 71 1.13 15.08 1.42
CA ALA A 71 -0.02 15.97 1.48
C ALA A 71 0.42 17.45 1.55
N PRO A 72 -0.46 18.41 1.26
CA PRO A 72 -0.10 19.84 1.29
C PRO A 72 0.40 20.34 2.65
N ASP A 73 0.04 19.65 3.74
CA ASP A 73 0.50 19.93 5.10
C ASP A 73 1.83 19.23 5.47
N GLY A 74 2.48 18.58 4.49
CA GLY A 74 3.72 17.86 4.66
C GLY A 74 3.57 16.44 5.22
N LYS A 75 2.35 15.99 5.54
CA LYS A 75 2.14 14.64 6.07
C LYS A 75 2.08 13.60 4.98
N LEU A 76 2.38 12.37 5.36
CA LEU A 76 2.17 11.21 4.49
C LEU A 76 0.69 10.95 4.29
N GLY A 77 0.30 10.67 3.06
CA GLY A 77 -1.09 10.43 2.71
C GLY A 77 -1.28 9.50 1.52
N LEU A 78 -2.52 9.14 1.28
CA LEU A 78 -2.95 8.37 0.11
C LEU A 78 -4.01 9.14 -0.66
N ASP A 79 -4.27 8.73 -1.90
CA ASP A 79 -5.34 9.35 -2.69
C ASP A 79 -6.67 9.26 -1.95
N GLY A 80 -7.27 10.40 -1.71
CA GLY A 80 -8.60 10.53 -1.11
C GLY A 80 -9.70 10.30 -2.15
N THR A 81 -10.91 10.07 -1.65
CA THR A 81 -12.10 9.89 -2.51
C THR A 81 -12.53 11.18 -3.24
N ASN A 82 -11.96 12.32 -2.86
CA ASN A 82 -12.16 13.63 -3.49
C ASN A 82 -11.06 13.98 -4.53
N GLY A 83 -10.07 13.10 -4.76
CA GLY A 83 -8.95 13.31 -5.67
C GLY A 83 -7.77 14.08 -5.10
N GLU A 84 -7.84 14.52 -3.84
CA GLU A 84 -6.72 15.14 -3.11
C GLU A 84 -5.98 14.09 -2.28
N VAL A 85 -4.76 14.39 -1.85
CA VAL A 85 -4.03 13.53 -0.92
C VAL A 85 -4.64 13.65 0.48
N TYR A 86 -5.13 12.54 0.99
CA TYR A 86 -5.69 12.43 2.34
C TYR A 86 -4.58 12.00 3.32
N PRO A 87 -4.20 12.84 4.29
CA PRO A 87 -3.16 12.50 5.27
C PRO A 87 -3.64 11.37 6.19
N LEU A 88 -2.74 10.46 6.53
CA LEU A 88 -3.01 9.37 7.47
C LEU A 88 -1.74 8.94 8.21
N ASP A 89 -1.91 8.58 9.44
CA ASP A 89 -0.88 8.11 10.38
C ASP A 89 -0.91 6.59 10.59
N VAL A 90 -2.02 5.96 10.22
CA VAL A 90 -2.21 4.51 10.38
C VAL A 90 -2.96 3.94 9.18
N CYS A 91 -2.62 2.72 8.79
CA CYS A 91 -3.31 2.00 7.71
C CYS A 91 -3.63 0.56 8.15
N ALA A 92 -4.90 0.26 8.38
CA ALA A 92 -5.36 -1.03 8.89
C ALA A 92 -5.03 -2.24 8.00
N VAL A 93 -4.77 -2.03 6.72
CA VAL A 93 -4.42 -3.11 5.77
C VAL A 93 -2.91 -3.30 5.59
N LEU A 94 -2.10 -2.38 6.11
CA LEU A 94 -0.64 -2.47 6.04
C LEU A 94 -0.14 -3.59 6.96
N HIS A 95 0.89 -4.33 6.50
CA HIS A 95 1.54 -5.37 7.33
C HIS A 95 2.01 -4.77 8.66
N PRO A 96 1.87 -5.48 9.80
CA PRO A 96 2.20 -4.94 11.12
C PRO A 96 3.60 -4.32 11.19
N ASP A 97 4.65 -5.01 10.70
CA ASP A 97 6.01 -4.50 10.73
C ASP A 97 6.19 -3.19 9.96
N LEU A 98 5.41 -2.99 8.88
CA LEU A 98 5.41 -1.73 8.13
C LEU A 98 4.58 -0.65 8.85
N ALA A 99 3.53 -1.04 9.56
CA ALA A 99 2.73 -0.11 10.36
C ALA A 99 3.55 0.43 11.53
N ASP A 100 4.34 -0.42 12.18
CA ASP A 100 5.27 -0.02 13.23
C ASP A 100 6.37 0.90 12.67
N GLY A 101 6.92 0.57 11.49
CA GLY A 101 7.88 1.42 10.78
C GLY A 101 7.30 2.79 10.42
N LEU A 102 6.06 2.83 9.93
CA LEU A 102 5.35 4.08 9.62
C LEU A 102 5.16 4.95 10.86
N ALA A 103 4.80 4.35 12.00
CA ALA A 103 4.60 5.07 13.25
C ALA A 103 5.91 5.66 13.83
N LEU A 104 7.06 5.06 13.50
CA LEU A 104 8.38 5.53 13.91
C LEU A 104 9.01 6.51 12.90
N LEU A 105 8.38 6.70 11.74
CA LEU A 105 8.92 7.51 10.68
C LEU A 105 8.72 9.00 10.99
N ASP A 106 9.78 9.65 11.43
CA ASP A 106 9.86 11.11 11.62
C ASP A 106 10.79 11.67 10.54
N LEU A 107 10.21 12.18 9.46
CA LEU A 107 10.92 12.71 8.30
C LEU A 107 10.45 14.12 7.97
N GLU A 108 11.41 15.00 7.72
CA GLU A 108 11.11 16.23 6.99
C GLU A 108 10.79 15.87 5.55
N THR A 109 9.56 16.15 5.12
CA THR A 109 9.06 15.78 3.80
C THR A 109 9.27 16.85 2.73
N LEU A 110 9.88 17.98 3.11
CA LEU A 110 10.24 19.05 2.17
C LEU A 110 11.21 18.50 1.10
N GLY A 111 10.92 18.73 -0.16
CA GLY A 111 11.71 18.20 -1.27
C GLY A 111 11.46 16.73 -1.60
N LEU A 112 10.60 16.03 -0.86
CA LEU A 112 10.22 14.66 -1.16
C LEU A 112 8.94 14.61 -2.02
N SER A 113 8.87 13.65 -2.94
CA SER A 113 7.69 13.45 -3.79
C SER A 113 6.78 12.32 -3.30
N LYS A 114 7.35 11.24 -2.82
CA LYS A 114 6.64 10.08 -2.28
C LYS A 114 7.54 9.21 -1.43
N ILE A 115 6.94 8.36 -0.62
CA ILE A 115 7.62 7.38 0.24
C ILE A 115 6.98 6.01 0.04
N GLY A 116 7.79 5.01 -0.32
CA GLY A 116 7.38 3.60 -0.43
C GLY A 116 7.80 2.81 0.78
N LEU A 117 6.89 2.02 1.33
CA LEU A 117 7.17 1.00 2.34
C LEU A 117 6.97 -0.38 1.72
N TRP A 118 7.94 -1.27 1.92
CA TRP A 118 7.96 -2.62 1.41
C TRP A 118 8.33 -3.59 2.52
N HIS A 119 7.72 -4.76 2.56
CA HIS A 119 8.05 -5.83 3.49
C HIS A 119 8.22 -7.14 2.73
N GLY A 120 9.35 -7.80 2.92
CA GLY A 120 9.67 -9.11 2.37
C GLY A 120 10.23 -10.05 3.45
N GLU A 121 10.69 -11.22 3.05
CA GLU A 121 11.28 -12.21 3.95
C GLU A 121 12.59 -11.72 4.60
N ASN A 122 13.28 -10.78 3.94
CA ASN A 122 14.49 -10.12 4.45
C ASN A 122 14.19 -8.85 5.27
N GLY A 123 12.93 -8.58 5.63
CA GLY A 123 12.51 -7.46 6.47
C GLY A 123 11.87 -6.31 5.73
N GLY A 124 11.80 -5.16 6.40
CA GLY A 124 11.22 -3.94 5.87
C GLY A 124 12.21 -3.11 5.03
N MET A 125 11.67 -2.38 4.07
CA MET A 125 12.41 -1.43 3.23
C MET A 125 11.64 -0.12 3.09
N LEU A 126 12.33 0.98 3.31
CA LEU A 126 11.89 2.33 3.03
C LEU A 126 12.51 2.80 1.71
N VAL A 127 11.69 3.27 0.80
CA VAL A 127 12.13 3.88 -0.47
C VAL A 127 11.67 5.32 -0.49
N ILE A 128 12.62 6.24 -0.45
CA ILE A 128 12.37 7.69 -0.45
C ILE A 128 12.57 8.21 -1.86
N HIS A 129 11.60 8.91 -2.39
CA HIS A 129 11.72 9.57 -3.69
C HIS A 129 11.84 11.08 -3.49
N SER A 130 12.96 11.65 -3.90
CA SER A 130 13.14 13.09 -3.96
C SER A 130 12.36 13.71 -5.14
N ALA A 131 11.93 14.95 -4.97
CA ALA A 131 11.45 15.78 -6.06
C ALA A 131 12.59 16.67 -6.64
N GLU A 132 13.72 16.74 -5.95
CA GLU A 132 14.88 17.55 -6.28
C GLU A 132 16.04 16.68 -6.78
N GLU A 133 16.92 17.26 -7.60
CA GLU A 133 18.09 16.56 -8.15
C GLU A 133 19.17 16.31 -7.09
N ASP A 134 19.23 17.18 -6.06
CA ASP A 134 20.14 17.02 -4.95
C ASP A 134 19.57 16.08 -3.89
N ALA A 135 20.44 15.27 -3.29
CA ALA A 135 20.05 14.39 -2.21
C ALA A 135 19.67 15.20 -0.95
N PRO A 136 18.48 14.97 -0.38
CA PRO A 136 18.07 15.63 0.86
C PRO A 136 18.95 15.18 2.04
N GLU A 137 19.12 16.05 3.04
CA GLU A 137 19.69 15.65 4.32
C GLU A 137 18.67 14.75 5.05
N LEU A 138 19.05 13.52 5.34
CA LEU A 138 18.16 12.53 5.97
C LEU A 138 18.81 11.95 7.21
N GLU A 139 18.18 12.13 8.37
CA GLU A 139 18.50 11.39 9.58
C GLU A 139 17.45 10.29 9.78
N ILE A 140 17.80 9.05 9.42
CA ILE A 140 16.89 7.91 9.48
C ILE A 140 17.47 6.86 10.43
N ASN A 141 16.75 6.60 11.52
CA ASN A 141 17.10 5.55 12.47
C ASN A 141 15.93 4.54 12.56
N LEU A 142 15.79 3.73 11.54
CA LEU A 142 14.75 2.69 11.45
C LEU A 142 15.39 1.31 11.30
N PRO A 143 14.79 0.25 11.86
CA PRO A 143 15.24 -1.13 11.67
C PRO A 143 14.80 -1.66 10.30
N MET A 144 15.08 -0.91 9.24
CA MET A 144 14.67 -1.18 7.86
C MET A 144 15.79 -0.84 6.90
N SER A 145 15.81 -1.49 5.73
CA SER A 145 16.65 -1.06 4.62
C SER A 145 16.16 0.27 4.07
N VAL A 146 17.06 1.16 3.66
CA VAL A 146 16.71 2.50 3.16
C VAL A 146 17.34 2.73 1.80
N ASN A 147 16.51 3.08 0.84
CA ASN A 147 16.93 3.45 -0.50
C ASN A 147 16.38 4.84 -0.87
N LEU A 148 17.19 5.63 -1.55
CA LEU A 148 16.84 6.95 -2.08
C LEU A 148 16.76 6.89 -3.60
N VAL A 149 15.74 7.49 -4.18
CA VAL A 149 15.56 7.64 -5.62
C VAL A 149 15.51 9.13 -5.94
N LEU A 150 16.50 9.60 -6.69
CA LEU A 150 16.54 10.94 -7.27
C LEU A 150 15.83 10.96 -8.64
N PRO A 151 15.38 12.12 -9.12
CA PRO A 151 14.82 12.23 -10.46
C PRO A 151 15.80 11.70 -11.52
N ASP A 152 15.30 10.87 -12.44
CA ASP A 152 16.04 10.29 -13.57
C ASP A 152 17.32 9.51 -13.22
N GLU A 153 17.51 9.13 -11.94
CA GLU A 153 18.65 8.35 -11.47
C GLU A 153 18.26 6.94 -11.01
N LEU A 154 19.27 6.06 -10.93
CA LEU A 154 19.11 4.74 -10.32
C LEU A 154 19.00 4.87 -8.80
N PRO A 155 18.26 3.96 -8.13
CA PRO A 155 18.16 3.97 -6.68
C PRO A 155 19.53 3.90 -5.99
N LEU A 156 19.76 4.78 -5.02
CA LEU A 156 20.92 4.80 -4.14
C LEU A 156 20.59 4.05 -2.86
N ASN A 157 21.37 3.03 -2.52
CA ASN A 157 21.23 2.35 -1.23
C ASN A 157 21.91 3.18 -0.13
N LEU A 158 21.15 3.59 0.85
CA LEU A 158 21.65 4.33 2.02
C LEU A 158 21.94 3.42 3.20
N ALA A 159 21.15 2.35 3.37
CA ALA A 159 21.34 1.37 4.44
C ALA A 159 20.67 0.03 4.09
N GLY A 160 21.25 -1.08 4.55
CA GLY A 160 20.69 -2.43 4.41
C GLY A 160 20.68 -2.96 2.98
N ASP A 161 19.60 -3.64 2.62
CA ASP A 161 19.44 -4.32 1.34
C ASP A 161 18.96 -3.37 0.23
N THR A 162 19.31 -3.71 -1.02
CA THR A 162 18.86 -2.98 -2.22
C THR A 162 17.54 -3.53 -2.79
N HIS A 163 17.05 -4.65 -2.26
CA HIS A 163 15.87 -5.35 -2.77
C HIS A 163 15.11 -6.05 -1.64
N VAL A 164 13.85 -6.33 -1.86
CA VAL A 164 13.01 -7.17 -1.01
C VAL A 164 12.85 -8.56 -1.63
N ILE A 165 12.84 -9.59 -0.78
CA ILE A 165 12.73 -10.99 -1.18
C ILE A 165 11.31 -11.47 -0.88
N TYR A 166 10.69 -12.10 -1.88
CA TYR A 166 9.40 -12.78 -1.75
C TYR A 166 9.51 -14.21 -2.28
N THR A 167 8.98 -15.16 -1.52
CA THR A 167 8.78 -16.51 -2.03
C THR A 167 7.35 -16.67 -2.54
N VAL A 168 7.22 -16.96 -3.84
CA VAL A 168 5.92 -17.22 -4.46
C VAL A 168 5.82 -18.68 -4.83
N LEU A 169 4.88 -19.42 -4.26
CA LEU A 169 4.69 -20.87 -4.50
C LEU A 169 5.98 -21.68 -4.31
N GLY A 170 6.77 -21.35 -3.27
CA GLY A 170 8.03 -22.02 -2.97
C GLY A 170 9.18 -21.69 -3.92
N ARG A 171 9.09 -20.58 -4.67
CA ARG A 171 10.15 -20.04 -5.53
C ARG A 171 10.50 -18.63 -5.08
N VAL A 172 11.78 -18.36 -4.95
CA VAL A 172 12.36 -17.02 -4.66
C VAL A 172 12.47 -16.20 -5.94
#